data_246a99bf60f77d108a6526fff3c43fbf
#
_entry.id   246a99bf60f77d108a6526fff3c43fbf
#
_cell.length_a   1.000
_cell.length_b   1.000
_cell.length_c   1.000
_cell.angle_alpha   90.00
_cell.angle_beta   90.00
_cell.angle_gamma   90.00
#
_symmetry.space_group_name_H-M   'P 1'
#
loop_
_entity.id
_entity.type
_entity.pdbx_description
1 polymer ?
#
loop_
_entity_poly.entity_id
_entity_poly.type
_entity_poly.pdbx_seq_one_letter_code
_entity_poly.pdbx_strand_id
1 'polypeptide(L)'
;MTRLLVLFVLCAGFACAQNRVYELRTYTCNEGKLEALKARFRDHTIEIFKRHGIESVGYWIPQDPEKSKTTLIYIVVHPSLEAAKKNWEEFRADPEWKKVAAESQKDGAFLAKPPESVYMDPADFSKLK
;
A
#
# COMPACT_ATOMS: atom_id res chain seq x y z
N MET A 1 23.13 49.46 -35.76
CA MET A 1 23.45 48.42 -34.76
C MET A 1 22.22 48.19 -33.89
N THR A 2 21.43 47.18 -34.24
CA THR A 2 20.14 46.87 -33.54
C THR A 2 20.40 45.78 -32.53
N ARG A 3 20.30 46.10 -31.24
CA ARG A 3 20.42 45.14 -30.16
C ARG A 3 19.07 44.43 -29.99
N LEU A 4 19.04 43.15 -30.35
CA LEU A 4 17.89 42.27 -30.12
C LEU A 4 17.90 41.81 -28.65
N LEU A 5 16.94 42.32 -27.87
CA LEU A 5 16.74 41.91 -26.50
C LEU A 5 15.91 40.60 -26.53
N VAL A 6 16.56 39.45 -26.27
CA VAL A 6 15.86 38.18 -26.11
C VAL A 6 15.32 38.11 -24.69
N LEU A 7 14.01 38.26 -24.56
CA LEU A 7 13.30 38.12 -23.29
C LEU A 7 13.14 36.59 -22.98
N PHE A 8 13.94 36.09 -22.06
CA PHE A 8 13.77 34.72 -21.54
C PHE A 8 12.57 34.72 -20.58
N VAL A 9 11.41 34.23 -21.05
CA VAL A 9 10.26 33.97 -20.18
C VAL A 9 10.55 32.67 -19.42
N LEU A 10 10.93 32.81 -18.14
CA LEU A 10 11.08 31.70 -17.23
C LEU A 10 9.66 31.21 -16.83
N CYS A 11 9.14 30.23 -17.52
CA CYS A 11 7.95 29.51 -17.08
C CYS A 11 8.30 28.74 -15.80
N ALA A 12 8.08 29.36 -14.64
CA ALA A 12 8.06 28.65 -13.37
C ALA A 12 6.85 27.72 -13.41
N GLY A 13 7.07 26.47 -13.80
CA GLY A 13 6.08 25.42 -13.64
C GLY A 13 5.83 25.23 -12.15
N PHE A 14 4.67 25.67 -11.67
CA PHE A 14 4.16 25.23 -10.39
C PHE A 14 3.93 23.72 -10.49
N ALA A 15 4.91 22.94 -10.03
CA ALA A 15 4.70 21.54 -9.74
C ALA A 15 3.71 21.51 -8.57
N CYS A 16 2.43 21.34 -8.88
CA CYS A 16 1.42 21.01 -7.89
C CYS A 16 1.88 19.69 -7.25
N ALA A 17 2.39 19.75 -6.03
CA ALA A 17 2.73 18.55 -5.27
C ALA A 17 1.43 17.77 -5.09
N GLN A 18 1.26 16.70 -5.88
CA GLN A 18 0.09 15.84 -5.79
C GLN A 18 0.16 15.13 -4.44
N ASN A 19 -0.81 15.40 -3.56
CA ASN A 19 -0.88 14.77 -2.25
C ASN A 19 -1.03 13.27 -2.44
N ARG A 20 -0.14 12.51 -1.78
CA ARG A 20 -0.21 11.05 -1.78
C ARG A 20 -1.46 10.58 -1.05
N VAL A 21 -1.99 9.45 -1.46
CA VAL A 21 -3.14 8.80 -0.83
C VAL A 21 -2.64 7.66 0.04
N TYR A 22 -3.04 7.65 1.29
CA TYR A 22 -2.74 6.57 2.23
C TYR A 22 -3.89 5.58 2.25
N GLU A 23 -3.58 4.31 2.39
CA GLU A 23 -4.59 3.26 2.51
C GLU A 23 -4.33 2.46 3.77
N LEU A 24 -5.28 2.54 4.71
CA LEU A 24 -5.31 1.71 5.92
C LEU A 24 -6.00 0.39 5.58
N ARG A 25 -5.29 -0.72 5.80
CA ARG A 25 -5.84 -2.04 5.57
C ARG A 25 -5.87 -2.85 6.87
N THR A 26 -6.98 -3.52 7.09
CA THR A 26 -7.16 -4.43 8.24
C THR A 26 -7.48 -5.81 7.74
N TYR A 27 -6.66 -6.77 8.14
CA TYR A 27 -6.84 -8.19 7.87
C TYR A 27 -7.24 -8.89 9.15
N THR A 28 -8.37 -9.61 9.10
CA THR A 28 -8.81 -10.49 10.20
C THR A 28 -8.60 -11.95 9.78
N CYS A 29 -7.72 -12.64 10.46
CA CYS A 29 -7.36 -14.02 10.15
C CYS A 29 -8.29 -15.02 10.82
N ASN A 30 -8.39 -16.18 10.23
CA ASN A 30 -8.86 -17.37 10.91
C ASN A 30 -7.92 -17.73 12.07
N GLU A 31 -8.45 -18.41 13.07
CA GLU A 31 -7.68 -18.82 14.25
C GLU A 31 -6.39 -19.56 13.84
N GLY A 32 -5.28 -19.20 14.47
CA GLY A 32 -3.97 -19.80 14.21
C GLY A 32 -3.29 -19.40 12.90
N LYS A 33 -3.87 -18.53 12.06
CA LYS A 33 -3.33 -18.18 10.75
C LYS A 33 -2.49 -16.89 10.72
N LEU A 34 -2.49 -16.10 11.78
CA LEU A 34 -1.81 -14.80 11.80
C LEU A 34 -0.30 -14.92 11.59
N GLU A 35 0.36 -15.87 12.22
CA GLU A 35 1.81 -16.03 12.08
C GLU A 35 2.21 -16.43 10.66
N ALA A 36 1.43 -17.31 10.01
CA ALA A 36 1.66 -17.66 8.61
C ALA A 36 1.41 -16.48 7.67
N LEU A 37 0.39 -15.64 7.93
CA LEU A 37 0.17 -14.40 7.19
C LEU A 37 1.34 -13.44 7.34
N LYS A 38 1.84 -13.23 8.55
CA LYS A 38 3.01 -12.38 8.83
C LYS A 38 4.26 -12.87 8.09
N ALA A 39 4.49 -14.18 8.10
CA ALA A 39 5.60 -14.79 7.36
C ALA A 39 5.47 -14.53 5.84
N ARG A 40 4.29 -14.71 5.26
CA ARG A 40 4.04 -14.41 3.85
C ARG A 40 4.34 -12.94 3.51
N PHE A 41 3.93 -12.01 4.37
CA PHE A 41 4.25 -10.58 4.18
C PHE A 41 5.75 -10.34 4.20
N ARG A 42 6.43 -10.85 5.20
CA ARG A 42 7.89 -10.68 5.39
C ARG A 42 8.69 -11.26 4.25
N ASP A 43 8.33 -12.46 3.81
CA ASP A 43 9.15 -13.24 2.89
C ASP A 43 8.82 -12.96 1.42
N HIS A 44 7.62 -12.48 1.10
CA HIS A 44 7.15 -12.35 -0.28
C HIS A 44 6.35 -11.05 -0.55
N THR A 45 5.27 -10.80 0.20
CA THR A 45 4.26 -9.82 -0.18
C THR A 45 4.82 -8.40 -0.28
N ILE A 46 5.68 -7.98 0.66
CA ILE A 46 6.24 -6.62 0.70
C ILE A 46 7.08 -6.33 -0.56
N GLU A 47 7.89 -7.27 -1.01
CA GLU A 47 8.69 -7.11 -2.24
C GLU A 47 7.81 -7.08 -3.49
N ILE A 48 6.75 -7.87 -3.52
CA ILE A 48 5.79 -7.86 -4.64
C ILE A 48 5.02 -6.53 -4.65
N PHE A 49 4.59 -6.02 -3.50
CA PHE A 49 3.99 -4.69 -3.38
C PHE A 49 4.89 -3.62 -3.98
N LYS A 50 6.16 -3.62 -3.60
CA LYS A 50 7.16 -2.65 -4.07
C LYS A 50 7.29 -2.63 -5.59
N ARG A 51 7.31 -3.81 -6.23
CA ARG A 51 7.37 -3.91 -7.69
C ARG A 51 6.17 -3.28 -8.38
N HIS A 52 5.01 -3.28 -7.73
CA HIS A 52 3.77 -2.72 -8.26
C HIS A 52 3.47 -1.30 -7.76
N GLY A 53 4.47 -0.59 -7.21
CA GLY A 53 4.30 0.79 -6.77
C GLY A 53 3.44 0.95 -5.51
N ILE A 54 3.23 -0.11 -4.75
CA ILE A 54 2.54 -0.09 -3.46
C ILE A 54 3.60 0.06 -2.37
N GLU A 55 3.77 1.27 -1.87
CA GLU A 55 4.80 1.60 -0.89
C GLU A 55 4.29 1.36 0.54
N SER A 56 5.02 0.57 1.33
CA SER A 56 4.67 0.28 2.72
C SER A 56 5.06 1.41 3.66
N VAL A 57 4.14 1.83 4.52
CA VAL A 57 4.42 2.76 5.63
C VAL A 57 4.76 1.99 6.89
N GLY A 58 3.98 0.97 7.24
CA GLY A 58 4.22 0.14 8.41
C GLY A 58 3.14 -0.92 8.62
N TYR A 59 3.43 -1.83 9.57
CA TYR A 59 2.60 -2.98 9.92
C TYR A 59 2.48 -3.10 11.42
N TRP A 60 1.26 -3.33 11.92
CA TRP A 60 0.97 -3.36 13.36
C TRP A 60 0.08 -4.53 13.73
N ILE A 61 0.29 -5.03 14.93
CA ILE A 61 -0.59 -5.98 15.60
C ILE A 61 -1.25 -5.25 16.79
N PRO A 62 -2.58 -5.26 16.92
CA PRO A 62 -3.25 -4.66 18.07
C PRO A 62 -2.78 -5.26 19.40
N GLN A 63 -2.73 -4.46 20.45
CA GLN A 63 -2.42 -4.94 21.79
C GLN A 63 -3.61 -5.58 22.50
N ASP A 64 -4.83 -5.37 22.01
CA ASP A 64 -6.03 -6.05 22.53
C ASP A 64 -5.83 -7.57 22.53
N PRO A 65 -6.10 -8.27 23.66
CA PRO A 65 -5.80 -9.71 23.81
C PRO A 65 -6.44 -10.61 22.75
N GLU A 66 -7.64 -10.28 22.26
CA GLU A 66 -8.32 -11.09 21.26
C GLU A 66 -7.84 -10.71 19.83
N LYS A 67 -7.78 -9.41 19.54
CA LYS A 67 -7.34 -8.94 18.22
C LYS A 67 -5.86 -9.22 17.95
N SER A 68 -5.01 -9.28 18.98
CA SER A 68 -3.58 -9.61 18.83
C SER A 68 -3.34 -10.99 18.24
N LYS A 69 -4.32 -11.89 18.36
CA LYS A 69 -4.23 -13.28 17.87
C LYS A 69 -4.63 -13.40 16.39
N THR A 70 -5.38 -12.44 15.86
CA THR A 70 -6.04 -12.60 14.57
C THR A 70 -5.87 -11.41 13.61
N THR A 71 -5.40 -10.26 14.08
CA THR A 71 -5.51 -9.02 13.31
C THR A 71 -4.14 -8.47 12.90
N LEU A 72 -3.98 -8.18 11.61
CA LEU A 72 -2.88 -7.41 11.05
C LEU A 72 -3.43 -6.10 10.49
N ILE A 73 -2.88 -4.98 10.93
CA ILE A 73 -3.19 -3.65 10.41
C ILE A 73 -1.95 -3.12 9.71
N TYR A 74 -2.12 -2.54 8.52
CA TYR A 74 -1.00 -1.91 7.85
C TYR A 74 -1.45 -0.70 7.02
N ILE A 75 -0.50 0.17 6.73
CA ILE A 75 -0.71 1.33 5.88
C ILE A 75 0.24 1.24 4.70
N VAL A 76 -0.31 1.44 3.52
CA VAL A 76 0.43 1.66 2.28
C VAL A 76 0.12 3.04 1.73
N VAL A 77 1.00 3.56 0.88
CA VAL A 77 0.82 4.87 0.26
C VAL A 77 0.92 4.76 -1.25
N HIS A 78 0.09 5.53 -1.93
CA HIS A 78 -0.01 5.57 -3.38
C HIS A 78 0.13 7.01 -3.88
N PRO A 79 0.63 7.23 -5.11
CA PRO A 79 0.69 8.57 -5.70
C PRO A 79 -0.69 9.24 -5.87
N SER A 80 -1.74 8.44 -6.08
CA SER A 80 -3.12 8.88 -6.24
C SER A 80 -4.08 7.71 -6.03
N LEU A 81 -5.37 7.98 -5.88
CA LEU A 81 -6.40 6.93 -5.81
C LEU A 81 -6.47 6.12 -7.12
N GLU A 82 -6.29 6.76 -8.24
CA GLU A 82 -6.27 6.11 -9.55
C GLU A 82 -5.06 5.16 -9.67
N ALA A 83 -3.87 5.61 -9.25
CA ALA A 83 -2.67 4.77 -9.19
C ALA A 83 -2.86 3.59 -8.23
N ALA A 84 -3.52 3.79 -7.08
CA ALA A 84 -3.83 2.72 -6.14
C ALA A 84 -4.65 1.60 -6.79
N LYS A 85 -5.72 1.96 -7.48
CA LYS A 85 -6.59 0.98 -8.17
C LYS A 85 -5.82 0.17 -9.21
N LYS A 86 -5.04 0.86 -10.05
CA LYS A 86 -4.20 0.22 -11.06
C LYS A 86 -3.16 -0.71 -10.44
N ASN A 87 -2.44 -0.24 -9.43
CA ASN A 87 -1.38 -1.00 -8.79
C ASN A 87 -1.92 -2.26 -8.08
N TRP A 88 -3.08 -2.17 -7.44
CA TRP A 88 -3.75 -3.33 -6.86
C TRP A 88 -4.21 -4.33 -7.91
N GLU A 89 -4.71 -3.86 -9.05
CA GLU A 89 -5.10 -4.74 -10.16
C GLU A 89 -3.89 -5.50 -10.72
N GLU A 90 -2.80 -4.80 -10.99
CA GLU A 90 -1.55 -5.39 -11.46
C GLU A 90 -0.95 -6.37 -10.44
N PHE A 91 -0.96 -6.03 -9.16
CA PHE A 91 -0.53 -6.92 -8.08
C PHE A 91 -1.34 -8.21 -8.04
N ARG A 92 -2.67 -8.13 -8.10
CA ARG A 92 -3.54 -9.32 -8.11
C ARG A 92 -3.34 -10.19 -9.34
N ALA A 93 -2.93 -9.62 -10.46
CA ALA A 93 -2.64 -10.33 -11.70
C ALA A 93 -1.22 -10.92 -11.76
N ASP A 94 -0.33 -10.53 -10.86
CA ASP A 94 1.06 -10.97 -10.83
C ASP A 94 1.15 -12.51 -10.65
N PRO A 95 1.81 -13.23 -11.56
CA PRO A 95 1.94 -14.70 -11.48
C PRO A 95 2.66 -15.18 -10.22
N GLU A 96 3.67 -14.43 -9.74
CA GLU A 96 4.38 -14.76 -8.51
C GLU A 96 3.47 -14.60 -7.30
N TRP A 97 2.70 -13.50 -7.24
CA TRP A 97 1.70 -13.34 -6.18
C TRP A 97 0.68 -14.47 -6.18
N LYS A 98 0.14 -14.83 -7.32
CA LYS A 98 -0.83 -15.93 -7.42
C LYS A 98 -0.25 -17.25 -6.91
N LYS A 99 1.01 -17.55 -7.25
CA LYS A 99 1.72 -18.73 -6.76
C LYS A 99 1.92 -18.69 -5.25
N VAL A 100 2.46 -17.58 -4.72
CA VAL A 100 2.69 -17.37 -3.28
C VAL A 100 1.37 -17.49 -2.49
N ALA A 101 0.30 -16.84 -2.96
CA ALA A 101 -1.00 -16.89 -2.32
C ALA A 101 -1.57 -18.32 -2.29
N ALA A 102 -1.49 -19.04 -3.40
CA ALA A 102 -1.98 -20.42 -3.48
C ALA A 102 -1.17 -21.37 -2.58
N GLU A 103 0.14 -21.34 -2.65
CA GLU A 103 1.03 -22.21 -1.85
C GLU A 103 0.89 -21.94 -0.36
N SER A 104 0.84 -20.67 0.05
CA SER A 104 0.72 -20.30 1.46
C SER A 104 -0.61 -20.70 2.10
N GLN A 105 -1.67 -20.86 1.31
CA GLN A 105 -3.01 -21.17 1.78
C GLN A 105 -3.49 -22.61 1.45
N LYS A 106 -2.58 -23.48 1.01
CA LYS A 106 -2.91 -24.88 0.71
C LYS A 106 -3.53 -25.63 1.91
N ASP A 107 -3.18 -25.24 3.12
CA ASP A 107 -3.68 -25.81 4.38
C ASP A 107 -4.81 -24.97 5.00
N GLY A 108 -5.48 -24.14 4.21
CA GLY A 108 -6.61 -23.33 4.61
C GLY A 108 -6.40 -21.82 4.40
N ALA A 109 -7.51 -21.12 4.22
CA ALA A 109 -7.52 -19.67 4.01
C ALA A 109 -6.99 -18.93 5.23
N PHE A 110 -6.21 -17.87 4.99
CA PHE A 110 -5.72 -17.02 6.07
C PHE A 110 -6.79 -16.11 6.63
N LEU A 111 -7.61 -15.50 5.78
CA LEU A 111 -8.56 -14.49 6.19
C LEU A 111 -9.94 -15.08 6.49
N ALA A 112 -10.52 -14.63 7.62
CA ALA A 112 -11.88 -14.97 8.01
C ALA A 112 -12.94 -14.16 7.28
N LYS A 113 -12.55 -13.00 6.76
CA LYS A 113 -13.39 -12.07 5.96
C LYS A 113 -12.53 -11.32 4.95
N PRO A 114 -13.13 -10.70 3.91
CA PRO A 114 -12.40 -9.87 2.97
C PRO A 114 -11.60 -8.76 3.68
N PRO A 115 -10.45 -8.33 3.13
CA PRO A 115 -9.70 -7.20 3.66
C PRO A 115 -10.56 -5.93 3.76
N GLU A 116 -10.48 -5.25 4.89
CA GLU A 116 -11.05 -3.92 5.06
C GLU A 116 -10.04 -2.89 4.59
N SER A 117 -10.50 -1.88 3.86
CA SER A 117 -9.65 -0.83 3.29
C SER A 117 -10.29 0.54 3.46
N VAL A 118 -9.50 1.52 3.91
CA VAL A 118 -9.90 2.92 4.02
C VAL A 118 -8.84 3.78 3.35
N TYR A 119 -9.23 4.49 2.29
CA TYR A 119 -8.38 5.49 1.66
C TYR A 119 -8.45 6.80 2.43
N MET A 120 -7.31 7.47 2.60
CA MET A 120 -7.16 8.64 3.46
C MET A 120 -6.28 9.69 2.78
N ASP A 121 -6.72 10.94 2.85
CA ASP A 121 -5.88 12.07 2.51
C ASP A 121 -5.20 12.60 3.78
N PRO A 122 -3.92 13.00 3.73
CA PRO A 122 -3.29 13.64 4.87
C PRO A 122 -4.01 14.94 5.25
N ALA A 123 -4.29 15.13 6.54
CA ALA A 123 -4.75 16.44 7.03
C ALA A 123 -3.63 17.49 6.84
N ASP A 124 -4.01 18.77 6.78
CA ASP A 124 -3.06 19.87 6.56
C ASP A 124 -1.94 19.94 7.62
N PHE A 125 -2.22 19.53 8.83
CA PHE A 125 -1.26 19.43 9.95
C PHE A 125 -0.55 18.08 10.07
N SER A 126 -0.83 17.12 9.18
CA SER A 126 -0.14 15.81 9.20
C SER A 126 1.34 15.94 8.85
N LYS A 127 2.19 15.23 9.58
CA LYS A 127 3.63 15.14 9.27
C LYS A 127 3.91 14.23 8.06
N LEU A 128 3.04 13.24 7.81
CA LEU A 128 3.10 12.41 6.62
C LEU A 128 2.23 13.05 5.53
N LYS A 129 2.83 13.30 4.37
CA LYS A 129 2.18 13.93 3.21
C LYS A 129 2.34 13.04 1.98
#